data_f6ca26b9371210819a27fd7f70cad238
#
_entry.id   f6ca26b9371210819a27fd7f70cad238
#
_cell.length_a   1.000
_cell.length_b   1.000
_cell.length_c   1.000
_cell.angle_alpha   90.00
_cell.angle_beta   90.00
_cell.angle_gamma   90.00
#
_symmetry.space_group_name_H-M   'P 1'
#
loop_
_entity.id
_entity.type
_entity.pdbx_description
1 polymer ?
#
loop_
_entity_poly.entity_id
_entity_poly.type
_entity_poly.pdbx_seq_one_letter_code
_entity_poly.pdbx_strand_id
1 'polypeptide(L)'
;MSSSEKAKLNIGNLALPYGLVVAPMAGISDRTFRRLCMEKGADYSVSEMVCAKALVYEQKCKKTAQEQFKTGNLAVVMKEDLPMAVQIFGSEPEFIEEATRLICTNSYKSCRSDALPSVIDINMGCPVHKIVSNGEGSALMKNPDLACRIVEAAVRAASEHHIPVTAKIRAGWDANSKNAVEVARALESAGAAAITVHGRTRNQMYSGESDNGIIAEVKAAVRVPVIGNGDVVDAASALRMINETSCDGIMVGRGAIGNPWIFGEIRAALTGKEFTPPTKAEIIETALLEVRGMIEEKGERVGLAESKKHLHRFTKGFRGSSDVRGKLNLALTYEEIESMLRSLLENEE
;
A
#
# COMPACT_ATOMS: atom_id res chain seq x y z
N MET A 1 -37.76 2.76 -0.03
CA MET A 1 -37.01 2.96 1.23
C MET A 1 -35.56 2.72 0.92
N SER A 2 -34.78 3.79 0.90
CA SER A 2 -33.33 3.75 0.64
C SER A 2 -32.65 2.96 1.75
N SER A 3 -32.14 1.79 1.44
CA SER A 3 -31.16 1.12 2.28
C SER A 3 -29.90 2.00 2.22
N SER A 4 -29.63 2.76 3.29
CA SER A 4 -28.32 3.37 3.49
C SER A 4 -27.31 2.21 3.43
N GLU A 5 -26.53 2.13 2.33
CA GLU A 5 -25.42 1.19 2.22
C GLU A 5 -24.47 1.49 3.39
N LYS A 6 -24.49 0.61 4.40
CA LYS A 6 -23.49 0.66 5.46
C LYS A 6 -22.12 0.49 4.80
N ALA A 7 -21.18 1.40 5.10
CA ALA A 7 -19.81 1.23 4.69
C ALA A 7 -19.32 -0.19 4.99
N LYS A 8 -18.68 -0.84 4.02
CA LYS A 8 -18.24 -2.22 4.15
C LYS A 8 -17.05 -2.33 5.12
N LEU A 9 -16.15 -1.32 5.13
CA LEU A 9 -15.00 -1.25 6.01
C LEU A 9 -15.02 0.07 6.78
N ASN A 10 -14.91 0.00 8.10
CA ASN A 10 -14.76 1.16 8.97
C ASN A 10 -13.44 1.07 9.75
N ILE A 11 -12.61 2.10 9.68
CA ILE A 11 -11.35 2.22 10.44
C ILE A 11 -11.48 3.45 11.35
N GLY A 12 -11.82 3.26 12.62
CA GLY A 12 -12.22 4.37 13.48
C GLY A 12 -13.41 5.13 12.87
N ASN A 13 -13.23 6.42 12.61
CA ASN A 13 -14.25 7.28 12.00
C ASN A 13 -14.22 7.27 10.45
N LEU A 14 -13.26 6.59 9.84
CA LEU A 14 -13.12 6.50 8.40
C LEU A 14 -14.03 5.40 7.85
N ALA A 15 -15.03 5.80 7.04
CA ALA A 15 -15.96 4.88 6.38
C ALA A 15 -15.55 4.69 4.91
N LEU A 16 -15.31 3.45 4.51
CA LEU A 16 -14.85 3.05 3.19
C LEU A 16 -15.92 2.16 2.53
N PRO A 17 -16.68 2.68 1.55
CA PRO A 17 -17.90 2.04 1.03
C PRO A 17 -17.70 0.61 0.49
N TYR A 18 -16.57 0.37 -0.19
CA TYR A 18 -16.30 -0.93 -0.80
C TYR A 18 -15.18 -1.69 -0.10
N GLY A 19 -14.42 -1.03 0.78
CA GLY A 19 -13.27 -1.59 1.46
C GLY A 19 -12.10 -1.96 0.54
N LEU A 20 -11.92 -1.21 -0.56
CA LEU A 20 -10.88 -1.45 -1.56
C LEU A 20 -9.63 -0.62 -1.27
N VAL A 21 -8.53 -1.29 -0.97
CA VAL A 21 -7.32 -0.68 -0.42
C VAL A 21 -6.12 -0.89 -1.34
N VAL A 22 -5.37 0.18 -1.62
CA VAL A 22 -4.08 0.12 -2.32
C VAL A 22 -2.99 -0.29 -1.34
N ALA A 23 -2.27 -1.38 -1.65
CA ALA A 23 -1.23 -1.92 -0.76
C ALA A 23 0.04 -1.05 -0.74
N PRO A 24 0.74 -0.99 0.41
CA PRO A 24 2.09 -0.44 0.50
C PRO A 24 3.10 -1.34 -0.20
N MET A 25 3.81 -0.80 -1.19
CA MET A 25 4.83 -1.51 -1.96
C MET A 25 6.05 -0.61 -2.17
N ALA A 26 7.16 -0.87 -1.47
CA ALA A 26 8.38 -0.05 -1.56
C ALA A 26 8.91 0.04 -3.01
N GLY A 27 9.13 1.25 -3.49
CA GLY A 27 9.57 1.57 -4.86
C GLY A 27 8.51 1.33 -5.94
N ILE A 28 7.22 1.23 -5.54
CA ILE A 28 6.07 1.02 -6.43
C ILE A 28 4.90 1.93 -6.06
N SER A 29 4.42 1.89 -4.80
CA SER A 29 3.22 2.63 -4.39
C SER A 29 3.53 4.07 -4.00
N ASP A 30 4.22 4.78 -4.89
CA ASP A 30 4.42 6.22 -4.78
C ASP A 30 3.09 6.99 -4.89
N ARG A 31 3.16 8.29 -4.70
CA ARG A 31 1.98 9.15 -4.70
C ARG A 31 1.21 9.08 -6.02
N THR A 32 1.94 9.13 -7.15
CA THR A 32 1.33 9.09 -8.48
C THR A 32 0.57 7.78 -8.71
N PHE A 33 1.18 6.63 -8.41
CA PHE A 33 0.53 5.33 -8.51
C PHE A 33 -0.72 5.24 -7.62
N ARG A 34 -0.62 5.69 -6.35
CA ARG A 34 -1.78 5.66 -5.44
C ARG A 34 -2.94 6.50 -5.96
N ARG A 35 -2.66 7.72 -6.44
CA ARG A 35 -3.68 8.60 -7.03
C ARG A 35 -4.38 7.96 -8.22
N LEU A 36 -3.64 7.37 -9.15
CA LEU A 36 -4.24 6.63 -10.26
C LEU A 36 -5.15 5.49 -9.79
N CYS A 37 -4.74 4.72 -8.78
CA CYS A 37 -5.59 3.68 -8.20
C CYS A 37 -6.86 4.25 -7.57
N MET A 38 -6.75 5.37 -6.83
CA MET A 38 -7.90 6.06 -6.22
C MET A 38 -8.87 6.58 -7.28
N GLU A 39 -8.39 7.21 -8.34
CA GLU A 39 -9.19 7.68 -9.48
C GLU A 39 -9.91 6.53 -10.21
N LYS A 40 -9.33 5.33 -10.22
CA LYS A 40 -9.90 4.13 -10.84
C LYS A 40 -10.76 3.29 -9.89
N GLY A 41 -11.04 3.77 -8.67
CA GLY A 41 -12.06 3.20 -7.81
C GLY A 41 -11.58 2.55 -6.50
N ALA A 42 -10.33 2.70 -6.11
CA ALA A 42 -9.92 2.38 -4.74
C ALA A 42 -10.56 3.37 -3.76
N ASP A 43 -10.88 2.90 -2.54
CA ASP A 43 -11.45 3.75 -1.48
C ASP A 43 -10.36 4.37 -0.60
N TYR A 44 -9.18 3.76 -0.54
CA TYR A 44 -8.16 4.09 0.44
C TYR A 44 -6.78 3.61 -0.01
N SER A 45 -5.74 4.36 0.31
CA SER A 45 -4.38 4.00 -0.04
C SER A 45 -3.43 4.00 1.16
N VAL A 46 -2.36 3.20 1.07
CA VAL A 46 -1.29 3.17 2.07
C VAL A 46 0.03 3.58 1.41
N SER A 47 0.76 4.49 2.06
CA SER A 47 2.05 4.97 1.55
C SER A 47 3.11 3.86 1.48
N GLU A 48 4.22 4.12 0.82
CA GLU A 48 5.42 3.34 1.04
C GLU A 48 5.84 3.41 2.52
N MET A 49 6.58 2.39 2.98
CA MET A 49 6.95 2.31 4.39
C MET A 49 8.05 3.31 4.77
N VAL A 50 7.81 4.09 5.80
CA VAL A 50 8.69 5.11 6.37
C VAL A 50 9.45 4.54 7.58
N CYS A 51 10.77 4.61 7.57
CA CYS A 51 11.57 4.20 8.73
C CYS A 51 11.41 5.20 9.87
N ALA A 52 10.78 4.79 10.98
CA ALA A 52 10.52 5.65 12.13
C ALA A 52 11.82 6.25 12.71
N LYS A 53 12.82 5.40 12.92
CA LYS A 53 14.13 5.80 13.44
C LYS A 53 14.83 6.81 12.52
N ALA A 54 14.79 6.58 11.21
CA ALA A 54 15.41 7.49 10.25
C ALA A 54 14.67 8.84 10.23
N LEU A 55 13.34 8.86 10.26
CA LEU A 55 12.54 10.09 10.31
C LEU A 55 12.89 10.93 11.54
N VAL A 56 13.00 10.31 12.72
CA VAL A 56 13.38 10.99 13.97
C VAL A 56 14.83 11.51 13.90
N TYR A 57 15.76 10.74 13.34
CA TYR A 57 17.15 11.21 13.18
C TYR A 57 17.29 12.35 12.17
N GLU A 58 16.47 12.38 11.12
CA GLU A 58 16.44 13.51 10.18
C GLU A 58 16.16 14.84 10.90
N GLN A 59 15.39 14.84 12.02
CA GLN A 59 15.12 16.06 12.79
C GLN A 59 16.38 16.62 13.48
N LYS A 60 17.32 15.77 13.84
CA LYS A 60 18.59 16.14 14.49
C LYS A 60 19.67 16.54 13.49
N CYS A 61 19.47 16.33 12.21
CA CYS A 61 20.43 16.64 11.17
C CYS A 61 20.58 18.16 10.99
N LYS A 62 21.83 18.67 10.90
CA LYS A 62 22.11 20.11 10.66
C LYS A 62 21.89 20.53 9.19
N LYS A 63 21.64 19.59 8.30
CA LYS A 63 21.40 19.84 6.88
C LYS A 63 20.07 20.55 6.68
N THR A 64 20.05 21.57 5.82
CA THR A 64 18.88 22.44 5.58
C THR A 64 18.20 22.22 4.24
N ALA A 65 18.82 21.50 3.30
CA ALA A 65 18.25 21.30 1.97
C ALA A 65 17.17 20.18 2.01
N GLN A 66 15.93 20.50 1.63
CA GLN A 66 14.80 19.56 1.59
C GLN A 66 15.05 18.29 0.77
N GLU A 67 15.83 18.41 -0.31
CA GLU A 67 16.20 17.28 -1.19
C GLU A 67 17.04 16.18 -0.49
N GLN A 68 17.55 16.46 0.70
CA GLN A 68 18.41 15.53 1.45
C GLN A 68 17.62 14.65 2.44
N PHE A 69 16.33 14.91 2.65
CA PHE A 69 15.48 14.20 3.60
C PHE A 69 14.57 13.17 2.88
N LYS A 70 15.19 12.08 2.45
CA LYS A 70 14.48 11.04 1.66
C LYS A 70 13.36 10.35 2.44
N THR A 71 13.54 10.15 3.74
CA THR A 71 12.58 9.42 4.57
C THR A 71 11.30 10.20 4.77
N GLY A 72 11.39 11.47 5.14
CA GLY A 72 10.22 12.31 5.35
C GLY A 72 9.41 12.57 4.08
N ASN A 73 10.03 12.54 2.91
CA ASN A 73 9.32 12.66 1.64
C ASN A 73 8.30 11.50 1.41
N LEU A 74 8.55 10.31 1.97
CA LEU A 74 7.61 9.18 1.90
C LEU A 74 6.39 9.37 2.82
N ALA A 75 6.48 10.27 3.81
CA ALA A 75 5.40 10.58 4.74
C ALA A 75 4.53 11.79 4.31
N VAL A 76 4.80 12.38 3.14
CA VAL A 76 4.03 13.53 2.65
C VAL A 76 2.59 13.13 2.35
N VAL A 77 1.65 13.93 2.86
CA VAL A 77 0.20 13.78 2.66
C VAL A 77 -0.37 15.09 2.11
N MET A 78 -1.01 15.03 0.97
CA MET A 78 -1.72 16.17 0.39
C MET A 78 -3.24 15.92 0.46
N LYS A 79 -4.03 16.98 0.44
CA LYS A 79 -5.51 16.88 0.52
C LYS A 79 -6.10 15.98 -0.56
N GLU A 80 -5.54 16.03 -1.76
CA GLU A 80 -5.98 15.19 -2.88
C GLU A 80 -5.60 13.72 -2.75
N ASP A 81 -4.72 13.34 -1.82
CA ASP A 81 -4.33 11.96 -1.58
C ASP A 81 -5.28 11.25 -0.59
N LEU A 82 -6.15 12.01 0.09
CA LEU A 82 -7.05 11.48 1.10
C LEU A 82 -8.24 10.70 0.48
N PRO A 83 -8.69 9.62 1.16
CA PRO A 83 -8.16 9.09 2.42
C PRO A 83 -6.93 8.19 2.22
N MET A 84 -5.90 8.40 3.02
CA MET A 84 -4.70 7.57 2.98
C MET A 84 -4.10 7.32 4.37
N ALA A 85 -3.33 6.22 4.49
CA ALA A 85 -2.43 5.99 5.62
C ALA A 85 -0.99 6.36 5.28
N VAL A 86 -0.27 6.83 6.28
CA VAL A 86 1.20 6.77 6.30
C VAL A 86 1.62 5.50 7.03
N GLN A 87 2.35 4.61 6.31
CA GLN A 87 2.88 3.40 6.90
C GLN A 87 4.27 3.63 7.46
N ILE A 88 4.47 3.31 8.74
CA ILE A 88 5.76 3.37 9.42
C ILE A 88 6.26 1.99 9.83
N PHE A 89 7.58 1.84 9.98
CA PHE A 89 8.20 0.62 10.49
C PHE A 89 9.37 0.92 11.42
N GLY A 90 9.62 -0.01 12.35
CA GLY A 90 10.70 0.03 13.33
C GLY A 90 10.50 -1.07 14.36
N SER A 91 11.52 -1.29 15.20
CA SER A 91 11.50 -2.27 16.30
C SER A 91 11.62 -1.62 17.68
N GLU A 92 11.73 -0.30 17.74
CA GLU A 92 11.92 0.45 18.99
C GLU A 92 10.67 1.32 19.23
N PRO A 93 9.84 1.02 20.27
CA PRO A 93 8.58 1.74 20.53
C PRO A 93 8.74 3.25 20.66
N GLU A 94 9.84 3.73 21.21
CA GLU A 94 10.13 5.15 21.42
C GLU A 94 10.27 5.91 20.10
N PHE A 95 10.91 5.30 19.09
CA PHE A 95 11.01 5.87 17.75
C PHE A 95 9.69 5.81 16.99
N ILE A 96 8.89 4.75 17.20
CA ILE A 96 7.54 4.66 16.63
C ILE A 96 6.65 5.77 17.20
N GLU A 97 6.66 5.99 18.52
CA GLU A 97 5.89 7.03 19.17
C GLU A 97 6.26 8.43 18.64
N GLU A 98 7.55 8.74 18.61
CA GLU A 98 8.03 10.04 18.14
C GLU A 98 7.76 10.26 16.64
N ALA A 99 8.01 9.27 15.80
CA ALA A 99 7.70 9.35 14.36
C ALA A 99 6.19 9.57 14.13
N THR A 100 5.35 8.86 14.87
CA THR A 100 3.89 9.04 14.84
C THR A 100 3.50 10.47 15.20
N ARG A 101 4.04 11.01 16.29
CA ARG A 101 3.79 12.41 16.71
C ARG A 101 4.21 13.41 15.63
N LEU A 102 5.39 13.25 15.06
CA LEU A 102 5.90 14.11 13.99
C LEU A 102 4.96 14.10 12.76
N ILE A 103 4.47 12.93 12.36
CA ILE A 103 3.55 12.78 11.22
C ILE A 103 2.18 13.37 11.55
N CYS A 104 1.61 13.08 12.72
CA CYS A 104 0.29 13.56 13.13
C CYS A 104 0.25 15.10 13.37
N THR A 105 1.41 15.76 13.47
CA THR A 105 1.51 17.21 13.63
C THR A 105 2.13 17.92 12.43
N ASN A 106 2.50 17.19 11.37
CA ASN A 106 3.27 17.72 10.24
C ASN A 106 4.55 18.47 10.67
N SER A 107 5.20 18.02 11.77
CA SER A 107 6.31 18.73 12.42
C SER A 107 7.69 18.18 12.04
N TYR A 108 7.83 17.48 10.93
CA TYR A 108 9.14 16.98 10.46
C TYR A 108 9.76 17.87 9.39
N LYS A 109 11.09 17.94 9.35
CA LYS A 109 11.86 18.93 8.55
C LYS A 109 11.59 18.91 7.06
N SER A 110 11.29 17.75 6.49
CA SER A 110 10.97 17.59 5.07
C SER A 110 9.47 17.68 4.78
N CYS A 111 8.67 18.04 5.78
CA CYS A 111 7.22 18.09 5.62
C CYS A 111 6.80 19.12 4.59
N ARG A 112 6.10 18.64 3.56
CA ARG A 112 5.41 19.45 2.55
C ARG A 112 3.91 19.15 2.53
N SER A 113 3.44 18.42 3.55
CA SER A 113 2.04 18.02 3.68
C SER A 113 1.15 19.24 3.91
N ASP A 114 0.00 19.27 3.26
CA ASP A 114 -1.08 20.24 3.50
C ASP A 114 -2.31 19.59 4.16
N ALA A 115 -2.18 18.29 4.50
CA ALA A 115 -3.17 17.51 5.23
C ALA A 115 -2.49 16.56 6.23
N LEU A 116 -3.28 16.04 7.17
CA LEU A 116 -2.88 14.92 8.03
C LEU A 116 -3.32 13.59 7.43
N PRO A 117 -2.61 12.49 7.69
CA PRO A 117 -3.05 11.18 7.23
C PRO A 117 -4.37 10.79 7.93
N SER A 118 -5.21 10.03 7.21
CA SER A 118 -6.43 9.47 7.80
C SER A 118 -6.15 8.36 8.81
N VAL A 119 -4.99 7.70 8.68
CA VAL A 119 -4.58 6.53 9.48
C VAL A 119 -3.04 6.50 9.58
N ILE A 120 -2.54 6.01 10.71
CA ILE A 120 -1.15 5.54 10.82
C ILE A 120 -1.16 4.02 10.71
N ASP A 121 -0.40 3.45 9.78
CA ASP A 121 -0.30 1.99 9.61
C ASP A 121 1.07 1.48 10.03
N ILE A 122 1.12 0.38 10.78
CA ILE A 122 2.37 -0.22 11.27
C ILE A 122 2.74 -1.43 10.41
N ASN A 123 3.92 -1.38 9.77
CA ASN A 123 4.42 -2.50 9.00
C ASN A 123 5.00 -3.61 9.89
N MET A 124 4.34 -4.75 9.89
CA MET A 124 4.78 -5.99 10.53
C MET A 124 4.83 -7.15 9.52
N GLY A 125 4.93 -6.83 8.23
CA GLY A 125 4.86 -7.83 7.15
C GLY A 125 5.98 -7.80 6.13
N CYS A 126 6.89 -6.81 6.15
CA CYS A 126 8.00 -6.73 5.19
C CYS A 126 8.95 -7.92 5.36
N PRO A 127 9.19 -8.74 4.30
CA PRO A 127 10.02 -9.95 4.42
C PRO A 127 11.49 -9.71 4.07
N VAL A 128 11.86 -8.49 3.63
CA VAL A 128 13.18 -8.17 3.08
C VAL A 128 14.27 -8.34 4.14
N HIS A 129 15.35 -9.02 3.80
CA HIS A 129 16.44 -9.38 4.73
C HIS A 129 16.97 -8.17 5.51
N LYS A 130 17.23 -7.04 4.84
CA LYS A 130 17.72 -5.80 5.46
C LYS A 130 16.79 -5.27 6.57
N ILE A 131 15.49 -5.50 6.46
CA ILE A 131 14.49 -5.08 7.45
C ILE A 131 14.44 -6.10 8.60
N VAL A 132 14.26 -7.38 8.27
CA VAL A 132 14.09 -8.41 9.28
C VAL A 132 15.35 -8.68 10.13
N SER A 133 16.55 -8.41 9.59
CA SER A 133 17.80 -8.51 10.35
C SER A 133 17.92 -7.48 11.49
N ASN A 134 17.18 -6.39 11.41
CA ASN A 134 17.07 -5.35 12.44
C ASN A 134 15.92 -5.62 13.44
N GLY A 135 15.26 -6.78 13.36
CA GLY A 135 14.09 -7.08 14.19
C GLY A 135 12.80 -6.37 13.76
N GLU A 136 12.77 -5.78 12.55
CA GLU A 136 11.68 -4.98 12.02
C GLU A 136 10.82 -5.76 11.02
N GLY A 137 9.69 -5.18 10.61
CA GLY A 137 8.79 -5.79 9.63
C GLY A 137 8.27 -7.15 10.10
N SER A 138 8.37 -8.19 9.27
CA SER A 138 7.86 -9.52 9.63
C SER A 138 8.65 -10.22 10.75
N ALA A 139 9.81 -9.71 11.18
CA ALA A 139 10.51 -10.21 12.37
C ALA A 139 9.70 -9.98 13.65
N LEU A 140 8.85 -8.95 13.70
CA LEU A 140 7.95 -8.66 14.81
C LEU A 140 6.93 -9.77 15.04
N MET A 141 6.58 -10.56 14.01
CA MET A 141 5.71 -11.75 14.17
C MET A 141 6.29 -12.79 15.14
N LYS A 142 7.60 -12.78 15.37
CA LYS A 142 8.27 -13.69 16.31
C LYS A 142 8.25 -13.19 17.76
N ASN A 143 7.81 -11.96 17.99
CA ASN A 143 7.75 -11.32 19.30
C ASN A 143 6.44 -10.51 19.43
N PRO A 144 5.31 -11.18 19.71
CA PRO A 144 4.01 -10.51 19.84
C PRO A 144 3.99 -9.43 20.94
N ASP A 145 4.73 -9.61 22.04
CA ASP A 145 4.82 -8.61 23.12
C ASP A 145 5.48 -7.31 22.64
N LEU A 146 6.52 -7.41 21.81
CA LEU A 146 7.14 -6.23 21.20
C LEU A 146 6.21 -5.59 20.19
N ALA A 147 5.52 -6.38 19.38
CA ALA A 147 4.52 -5.90 18.42
C ALA A 147 3.40 -5.11 19.12
N CYS A 148 2.91 -5.61 20.27
CA CYS A 148 1.96 -4.90 21.14
C CYS A 148 2.50 -3.53 21.56
N ARG A 149 3.67 -3.48 22.18
CA ARG A 149 4.27 -2.23 22.67
C ARG A 149 4.48 -1.21 21.56
N ILE A 150 4.79 -1.65 20.34
CA ILE A 150 4.94 -0.80 19.17
C ILE A 150 3.58 -0.17 18.79
N VAL A 151 2.50 -0.97 18.75
CA VAL A 151 1.15 -0.45 18.46
C VAL A 151 0.67 0.48 19.55
N GLU A 152 0.84 0.11 20.83
CA GLU A 152 0.50 0.98 21.97
C GLU A 152 1.21 2.35 21.90
N ALA A 153 2.49 2.35 21.53
CA ALA A 153 3.27 3.57 21.38
C ALA A 153 2.71 4.47 20.26
N ALA A 154 2.36 3.86 19.10
CA ALA A 154 1.72 4.59 18.01
C ALA A 154 0.32 5.11 18.39
N VAL A 155 -0.49 4.29 19.08
CA VAL A 155 -1.84 4.66 19.54
C VAL A 155 -1.77 5.85 20.52
N ARG A 156 -0.85 5.84 21.48
CA ARG A 156 -0.68 6.97 22.40
C ARG A 156 -0.42 8.29 21.66
N ALA A 157 0.49 8.28 20.70
CA ALA A 157 0.85 9.49 19.96
C ALA A 157 -0.26 9.94 18.98
N ALA A 158 -0.96 9.00 18.33
CA ALA A 158 -1.98 9.31 17.34
C ALA A 158 -3.34 9.70 17.96
N SER A 159 -3.63 9.23 19.18
CA SER A 159 -4.91 9.48 19.87
C SER A 159 -5.13 10.97 20.17
N GLU A 160 -4.09 11.74 20.43
CA GLU A 160 -4.16 13.19 20.62
C GLU A 160 -4.75 13.93 19.40
N HIS A 161 -4.66 13.31 18.22
CA HIS A 161 -5.13 13.84 16.95
C HIS A 161 -6.35 13.09 16.40
N HIS A 162 -6.90 12.14 17.17
CA HIS A 162 -8.01 11.27 16.75
C HIS A 162 -7.72 10.47 15.47
N ILE A 163 -6.44 10.17 15.19
CA ILE A 163 -6.02 9.38 14.03
C ILE A 163 -5.93 7.90 14.46
N PRO A 164 -6.70 7.00 13.82
CA PRO A 164 -6.65 5.58 14.15
C PRO A 164 -5.31 4.95 13.72
N VAL A 165 -4.89 3.92 14.45
CA VAL A 165 -3.70 3.12 14.14
C VAL A 165 -4.12 1.76 13.62
N THR A 166 -3.52 1.30 12.53
CA THR A 166 -3.70 -0.04 11.96
C THR A 166 -2.38 -0.80 11.90
N ALA A 167 -2.44 -2.09 11.66
CA ALA A 167 -1.22 -2.89 11.48
C ALA A 167 -1.37 -3.84 10.30
N LYS A 168 -0.27 -4.03 9.54
CA LYS A 168 -0.20 -4.99 8.44
C LYS A 168 0.76 -6.12 8.77
N ILE A 169 0.23 -7.35 8.84
CA ILE A 169 0.93 -8.57 9.22
C ILE A 169 1.00 -9.60 8.09
N ARG A 170 1.72 -10.69 8.32
CA ARG A 170 1.72 -11.92 7.50
C ARG A 170 1.10 -13.09 8.25
N ALA A 171 0.98 -14.26 7.57
CA ALA A 171 0.52 -15.50 8.19
C ALA A 171 1.43 -15.98 9.34
N GLY A 172 2.68 -15.60 9.34
CA GLY A 172 3.72 -15.99 10.30
C GLY A 172 5.11 -15.88 9.68
N TRP A 173 6.10 -16.45 10.37
CA TRP A 173 7.48 -16.46 9.89
C TRP A 173 7.71 -17.53 8.81
N ASP A 174 7.31 -18.76 9.07
CA ASP A 174 7.40 -19.89 8.14
C ASP A 174 6.20 -20.84 8.28
N ALA A 175 6.21 -21.97 7.58
CA ALA A 175 5.11 -22.92 7.57
C ALA A 175 4.83 -23.56 8.95
N ASN A 176 5.86 -23.68 9.81
CA ASN A 176 5.76 -24.30 11.12
C ASN A 176 5.48 -23.30 12.24
N SER A 177 5.49 -21.99 11.93
CA SER A 177 5.31 -20.90 12.89
C SER A 177 4.32 -19.86 12.39
N LYS A 178 3.17 -20.33 11.87
CA LYS A 178 2.03 -19.49 11.55
C LYS A 178 1.34 -19.05 12.84
N ASN A 179 1.40 -17.76 13.17
CA ASN A 179 0.84 -17.20 14.40
C ASN A 179 0.06 -15.91 14.20
N ALA A 180 -0.48 -15.69 12.98
CA ALA A 180 -1.23 -14.48 12.66
C ALA A 180 -2.42 -14.25 13.61
N VAL A 181 -3.11 -15.29 14.05
CA VAL A 181 -4.24 -15.20 14.99
C VAL A 181 -3.80 -14.67 16.36
N GLU A 182 -2.70 -15.21 16.91
CA GLU A 182 -2.13 -14.77 18.18
C GLU A 182 -1.71 -13.30 18.10
N VAL A 183 -0.92 -12.96 17.06
CA VAL A 183 -0.48 -11.59 16.82
C VAL A 183 -1.66 -10.63 16.63
N ALA A 184 -2.67 -11.01 15.84
CA ALA A 184 -3.83 -10.15 15.61
C ALA A 184 -4.60 -9.83 16.90
N ARG A 185 -4.81 -10.82 17.79
CA ARG A 185 -5.43 -10.59 19.11
C ARG A 185 -4.59 -9.66 19.97
N ALA A 186 -3.28 -9.83 19.97
CA ALA A 186 -2.37 -8.97 20.70
C ALA A 186 -2.44 -7.52 20.20
N LEU A 187 -2.44 -7.32 18.88
CA LEU A 187 -2.55 -5.99 18.26
C LEU A 187 -3.92 -5.33 18.50
N GLU A 188 -5.02 -6.10 18.46
CA GLU A 188 -6.34 -5.60 18.85
C GLU A 188 -6.34 -5.11 20.30
N SER A 189 -5.77 -5.90 21.21
CA SER A 189 -5.66 -5.52 22.63
C SER A 189 -4.78 -4.28 22.84
N ALA A 190 -3.79 -4.06 21.98
CA ALA A 190 -2.94 -2.87 21.98
C ALA A 190 -3.62 -1.62 21.36
N GLY A 191 -4.85 -1.74 20.86
CA GLY A 191 -5.65 -0.64 20.32
C GLY A 191 -5.57 -0.45 18.81
N ALA A 192 -5.12 -1.46 18.04
CA ALA A 192 -5.21 -1.41 16.59
C ALA A 192 -6.68 -1.31 16.14
N ALA A 193 -6.99 -0.33 15.29
CA ALA A 193 -8.33 -0.07 14.78
C ALA A 193 -8.74 -0.96 13.59
N ALA A 194 -7.78 -1.58 12.91
CA ALA A 194 -7.98 -2.62 11.89
C ALA A 194 -6.68 -3.39 11.66
N ILE A 195 -6.78 -4.60 11.12
CA ILE A 195 -5.63 -5.46 10.84
C ILE A 195 -5.66 -5.92 9.40
N THR A 196 -4.57 -5.67 8.64
CA THR A 196 -4.40 -6.22 7.30
C THR A 196 -3.58 -7.51 7.38
N VAL A 197 -4.07 -8.59 6.81
CA VAL A 197 -3.42 -9.90 6.83
C VAL A 197 -3.01 -10.32 5.42
N HIS A 198 -1.70 -10.47 5.18
CA HIS A 198 -1.22 -11.15 3.99
C HIS A 198 -1.11 -12.65 4.29
N GLY A 199 -1.86 -13.47 3.55
CA GLY A 199 -1.94 -14.92 3.79
C GLY A 199 -0.65 -15.71 3.49
N ARG A 200 0.47 -15.07 3.17
CA ARG A 200 1.79 -15.71 3.03
C ARG A 200 2.64 -15.52 4.28
N THR A 201 3.48 -16.52 4.57
CA THR A 201 4.54 -16.39 5.58
C THR A 201 5.69 -15.50 5.09
N ARG A 202 6.58 -15.11 6.00
CA ARG A 202 7.81 -14.36 5.63
C ARG A 202 8.68 -15.16 4.68
N ASN A 203 8.87 -16.46 4.94
CA ASN A 203 9.75 -17.31 4.13
C ASN A 203 9.22 -17.54 2.70
N GLN A 204 7.92 -17.55 2.52
CA GLN A 204 7.33 -17.60 1.17
C GLN A 204 7.64 -16.34 0.34
N MET A 205 7.86 -15.20 0.98
CA MET A 205 7.97 -13.90 0.30
C MET A 205 6.79 -13.67 -0.66
N TYR A 206 6.94 -14.08 -1.93
CA TYR A 206 5.90 -13.99 -2.97
C TYR A 206 5.68 -15.32 -3.71
N SER A 207 6.35 -16.39 -3.29
CA SER A 207 6.20 -17.73 -3.89
C SER A 207 4.99 -18.48 -3.34
N GLY A 208 4.53 -19.47 -4.08
CA GLY A 208 3.34 -20.24 -3.73
C GLY A 208 2.06 -19.38 -3.75
N GLU A 209 1.01 -19.85 -3.11
CA GLU A 209 -0.28 -19.18 -3.01
C GLU A 209 -0.48 -18.51 -1.63
N SER A 210 -1.31 -17.47 -1.60
CA SER A 210 -1.77 -16.83 -0.37
C SER A 210 -2.84 -17.72 0.28
N ASP A 211 -2.67 -18.00 1.56
CA ASP A 211 -3.57 -18.83 2.36
C ASP A 211 -4.76 -17.99 2.87
N ASN A 212 -5.92 -18.12 2.22
CA ASN A 212 -7.14 -17.46 2.65
C ASN A 212 -7.67 -18.05 3.97
N GLY A 213 -7.35 -19.30 4.31
CA GLY A 213 -7.75 -19.93 5.58
C GLY A 213 -7.24 -19.16 6.80
N ILE A 214 -5.95 -18.74 6.79
CA ILE A 214 -5.39 -17.96 7.90
C ILE A 214 -6.03 -16.56 8.01
N ILE A 215 -6.47 -15.97 6.88
CA ILE A 215 -7.20 -14.70 6.91
C ILE A 215 -8.58 -14.90 7.57
N ALA A 216 -9.28 -15.99 7.22
CA ALA A 216 -10.56 -16.36 7.83
C ALA A 216 -10.42 -16.63 9.34
N GLU A 217 -9.37 -17.35 9.75
CA GLU A 217 -9.08 -17.60 11.17
C GLU A 217 -8.85 -16.31 11.95
N VAL A 218 -8.08 -15.37 11.38
CA VAL A 218 -7.89 -14.04 12.00
C VAL A 218 -9.21 -13.30 12.09
N LYS A 219 -10.02 -13.28 10.99
CA LYS A 219 -11.33 -12.61 10.99
C LYS A 219 -12.27 -13.16 12.06
N ALA A 220 -12.27 -14.46 12.27
CA ALA A 220 -13.07 -15.11 13.32
C ALA A 220 -12.54 -14.83 14.74
N ALA A 221 -11.27 -14.44 14.90
CA ALA A 221 -10.59 -14.34 16.18
C ALA A 221 -10.59 -12.92 16.77
N VAL A 222 -10.81 -11.87 15.97
CA VAL A 222 -10.80 -10.46 16.38
C VAL A 222 -12.13 -9.77 16.07
N ARG A 223 -12.39 -8.65 16.75
CA ARG A 223 -13.60 -7.82 16.58
C ARG A 223 -13.36 -6.64 15.65
N VAL A 224 -12.10 -6.16 15.60
CA VAL A 224 -11.70 -5.08 14.69
C VAL A 224 -11.79 -5.55 13.23
N PRO A 225 -12.01 -4.64 12.28
CA PRO A 225 -12.03 -4.98 10.86
C PRO A 225 -10.75 -5.68 10.41
N VAL A 226 -10.92 -6.69 9.54
CA VAL A 226 -9.83 -7.42 8.91
C VAL A 226 -9.82 -7.16 7.41
N ILE A 227 -8.66 -6.74 6.90
CA ILE A 227 -8.42 -6.50 5.48
C ILE A 227 -7.62 -7.67 4.91
N GLY A 228 -8.21 -8.42 3.99
CA GLY A 228 -7.55 -9.54 3.31
C GLY A 228 -6.56 -9.05 2.25
N ASN A 229 -5.40 -9.68 2.19
CA ASN A 229 -4.35 -9.37 1.21
C ASN A 229 -3.66 -10.62 0.67
N GLY A 230 -3.42 -10.65 -0.62
CA GLY A 230 -2.69 -11.71 -1.32
C GLY A 230 -3.43 -12.22 -2.55
N ASP A 231 -2.71 -12.31 -3.67
CA ASP A 231 -3.15 -12.90 -4.95
C ASP A 231 -4.47 -12.38 -5.54
N VAL A 232 -4.86 -11.17 -5.20
CA VAL A 232 -5.96 -10.47 -5.85
C VAL A 232 -5.43 -9.83 -7.13
N VAL A 233 -5.86 -10.36 -8.28
CA VAL A 233 -5.40 -9.98 -9.62
C VAL A 233 -6.55 -9.62 -10.57
N ASP A 234 -7.79 -9.88 -10.17
CA ASP A 234 -9.04 -9.62 -10.89
C ASP A 234 -10.25 -9.64 -9.92
N ALA A 235 -11.44 -9.33 -10.43
CA ALA A 235 -12.67 -9.38 -9.65
C ALA A 235 -12.98 -10.78 -9.11
N ALA A 236 -12.69 -11.84 -9.86
CA ALA A 236 -12.99 -13.22 -9.45
C ALA A 236 -12.17 -13.61 -8.21
N SER A 237 -10.88 -13.30 -8.19
CA SER A 237 -10.00 -13.55 -7.04
C SER A 237 -10.37 -12.69 -5.83
N ALA A 238 -10.86 -11.46 -6.04
CA ALA A 238 -11.36 -10.60 -4.98
C ALA A 238 -12.63 -11.17 -4.34
N LEU A 239 -13.62 -11.58 -5.15
CA LEU A 239 -14.85 -12.21 -4.66
C LEU A 239 -14.57 -13.54 -3.94
N ARG A 240 -13.64 -14.34 -4.46
CA ARG A 240 -13.20 -15.57 -3.79
C ARG A 240 -12.65 -15.28 -2.41
N MET A 241 -11.73 -14.29 -2.27
CA MET A 241 -11.19 -13.89 -0.97
C MET A 241 -12.31 -13.49 0.01
N ILE A 242 -13.27 -12.66 -0.40
CA ILE A 242 -14.40 -12.26 0.46
C ILE A 242 -15.22 -13.47 0.89
N ASN A 243 -15.57 -14.35 -0.06
CA ASN A 243 -16.44 -15.50 0.21
C ASN A 243 -15.77 -16.52 1.14
N GLU A 244 -14.46 -16.74 0.98
CA GLU A 244 -13.71 -17.70 1.79
C GLU A 244 -13.32 -17.15 3.17
N THR A 245 -13.16 -15.83 3.31
CA THR A 245 -12.59 -15.25 4.53
C THR A 245 -13.58 -14.41 5.34
N SER A 246 -14.64 -13.92 4.73
CA SER A 246 -15.55 -12.92 5.31
C SER A 246 -14.84 -11.64 5.77
N CYS A 247 -13.69 -11.29 5.19
CA CYS A 247 -12.96 -10.08 5.52
C CYS A 247 -13.77 -8.82 5.19
N ASP A 248 -13.50 -7.72 5.90
CA ASP A 248 -14.25 -6.47 5.79
C ASP A 248 -13.75 -5.58 4.64
N GLY A 249 -12.54 -5.84 4.15
CA GLY A 249 -11.94 -5.14 3.03
C GLY A 249 -10.90 -5.99 2.31
N ILE A 250 -10.50 -5.53 1.13
CA ILE A 250 -9.50 -6.19 0.27
C ILE A 250 -8.37 -5.22 -0.02
N MET A 251 -7.14 -5.65 0.24
CA MET A 251 -5.96 -4.90 -0.14
C MET A 251 -5.32 -5.50 -1.40
N VAL A 252 -5.22 -4.70 -2.46
CA VAL A 252 -4.62 -5.09 -3.73
C VAL A 252 -3.21 -4.53 -3.83
N GLY A 253 -2.24 -5.40 -4.10
CA GLY A 253 -0.84 -5.03 -4.34
C GLY A 253 -0.48 -5.18 -5.81
N ARG A 254 0.27 -6.24 -6.13
CA ARG A 254 0.84 -6.49 -7.46
C ARG A 254 -0.18 -6.54 -8.60
N GLY A 255 -1.44 -6.88 -8.30
CA GLY A 255 -2.52 -6.90 -9.29
C GLY A 255 -2.88 -5.52 -9.85
N ALA A 256 -2.56 -4.44 -9.12
CA ALA A 256 -2.82 -3.07 -9.55
C ALA A 256 -1.67 -2.47 -10.39
N ILE A 257 -0.47 -3.08 -10.41
CA ILE A 257 0.68 -2.56 -11.17
C ILE A 257 0.38 -2.67 -12.66
N GLY A 258 0.31 -1.53 -13.36
CA GLY A 258 -0.09 -1.45 -14.76
C GLY A 258 -1.56 -1.81 -15.04
N ASN A 259 -2.34 -1.97 -13.98
CA ASN A 259 -3.79 -2.21 -14.05
C ASN A 259 -4.52 -1.52 -12.88
N PRO A 260 -4.50 -0.20 -12.79
CA PRO A 260 -5.23 0.51 -11.72
C PRO A 260 -6.75 0.31 -11.81
N TRP A 261 -7.30 -0.06 -12.97
CA TRP A 261 -8.72 -0.34 -13.19
C TRP A 261 -9.24 -1.55 -12.42
N ILE A 262 -8.38 -2.40 -11.88
CA ILE A 262 -8.76 -3.55 -11.04
C ILE A 262 -9.70 -3.13 -9.90
N PHE A 263 -9.56 -1.92 -9.35
CA PHE A 263 -10.43 -1.42 -8.30
C PHE A 263 -11.85 -1.15 -8.82
N GLY A 264 -11.99 -0.55 -10.01
CA GLY A 264 -13.27 -0.37 -10.69
C GLY A 264 -13.93 -1.69 -11.08
N GLU A 265 -13.15 -2.65 -11.56
CA GLU A 265 -13.60 -4.00 -11.88
C GLU A 265 -14.16 -4.71 -10.64
N ILE A 266 -13.41 -4.71 -9.54
CA ILE A 266 -13.85 -5.32 -8.28
C ILE A 266 -15.10 -4.61 -7.74
N ARG A 267 -15.14 -3.28 -7.79
CA ARG A 267 -16.29 -2.48 -7.36
C ARG A 267 -17.55 -2.82 -8.17
N ALA A 268 -17.42 -2.94 -9.49
CA ALA A 268 -18.52 -3.35 -10.35
C ALA A 268 -19.05 -4.73 -9.98
N ALA A 269 -18.16 -5.71 -9.78
CA ALA A 269 -18.53 -7.06 -9.36
C ALA A 269 -19.22 -7.09 -7.98
N LEU A 270 -18.74 -6.28 -7.00
CA LEU A 270 -19.36 -6.16 -5.67
C LEU A 270 -20.77 -5.57 -5.70
N THR A 271 -21.06 -4.72 -6.70
CA THR A 271 -22.35 -4.03 -6.84
C THR A 271 -23.26 -4.66 -7.89
N GLY A 272 -22.85 -5.77 -8.53
CA GLY A 272 -23.62 -6.41 -9.61
C GLY A 272 -23.74 -5.55 -10.86
N LYS A 273 -22.81 -4.61 -11.06
CA LYS A 273 -22.75 -3.75 -12.25
C LYS A 273 -21.79 -4.32 -13.29
N GLU A 274 -22.04 -3.98 -14.54
CA GLU A 274 -21.10 -4.30 -15.62
C GLU A 274 -19.87 -3.41 -15.54
N PHE A 275 -18.69 -4.00 -15.81
CA PHE A 275 -17.43 -3.29 -15.92
C PHE A 275 -17.01 -3.21 -17.37
N THR A 276 -16.72 -1.99 -17.85
CA THR A 276 -16.14 -1.78 -19.17
C THR A 276 -14.63 -1.70 -19.04
N PRO A 277 -13.87 -2.67 -19.59
CA PRO A 277 -12.42 -2.62 -19.57
C PRO A 277 -11.88 -1.41 -20.33
N PRO A 278 -10.70 -0.89 -19.94
CA PRO A 278 -10.07 0.21 -20.66
C PRO A 278 -9.70 -0.21 -22.10
N THR A 279 -9.81 0.73 -23.01
CA THR A 279 -9.26 0.59 -24.36
C THR A 279 -7.73 0.60 -24.33
N LYS A 280 -7.09 0.08 -25.37
CA LYS A 280 -5.62 0.13 -25.51
C LYS A 280 -5.08 1.56 -25.47
N ALA A 281 -5.80 2.50 -26.07
CA ALA A 281 -5.45 3.91 -26.03
C ALA A 281 -5.50 4.47 -24.60
N GLU A 282 -6.54 4.18 -23.82
CA GLU A 282 -6.64 4.59 -22.41
C GLU A 282 -5.53 3.98 -21.55
N ILE A 283 -5.11 2.75 -21.82
CA ILE A 283 -4.00 2.12 -21.13
C ILE A 283 -2.70 2.90 -21.38
N ILE A 284 -2.41 3.24 -22.63
CA ILE A 284 -1.20 3.99 -22.99
C ILE A 284 -1.24 5.40 -22.40
N GLU A 285 -2.36 6.13 -22.52
CA GLU A 285 -2.47 7.47 -21.92
C GLU A 285 -2.31 7.43 -20.39
N THR A 286 -2.88 6.44 -19.72
CA THR A 286 -2.71 6.28 -18.27
C THR A 286 -1.25 5.96 -17.89
N ALA A 287 -0.57 5.11 -18.67
CA ALA A 287 0.84 4.84 -18.48
C ALA A 287 1.71 6.11 -18.63
N LEU A 288 1.40 6.95 -19.63
CA LEU A 288 2.09 8.22 -19.85
C LEU A 288 1.81 9.23 -18.73
N LEU A 289 0.57 9.30 -18.23
CA LEU A 289 0.22 10.12 -17.05
C LEU A 289 1.02 9.70 -15.83
N GLU A 290 1.17 8.39 -15.60
CA GLU A 290 1.97 7.88 -14.48
C GLU A 290 3.45 8.27 -14.60
N VAL A 291 4.04 8.16 -15.79
CA VAL A 291 5.44 8.59 -16.02
C VAL A 291 5.61 10.08 -15.73
N ARG A 292 4.70 10.93 -16.25
CA ARG A 292 4.76 12.39 -16.00
C ARG A 292 4.67 12.71 -14.51
N GLY A 293 3.70 12.12 -13.81
CA GLY A 293 3.53 12.34 -12.38
C GLY A 293 4.75 11.90 -11.56
N MET A 294 5.38 10.76 -11.92
CA MET A 294 6.63 10.32 -11.27
C MET A 294 7.79 11.29 -11.55
N ILE A 295 7.89 11.86 -12.75
CA ILE A 295 8.90 12.86 -13.09
C ILE A 295 8.68 14.15 -12.28
N GLU A 296 7.43 14.62 -12.19
CA GLU A 296 7.07 15.81 -11.41
C GLU A 296 7.37 15.62 -9.91
N GLU A 297 7.10 14.44 -9.37
CA GLU A 297 7.30 14.13 -7.95
C GLU A 297 8.78 13.95 -7.57
N LYS A 298 9.56 13.27 -8.42
CA LYS A 298 10.91 12.75 -8.08
C LYS A 298 12.04 13.35 -8.91
N GLY A 299 11.71 14.17 -9.88
CA GLY A 299 12.63 14.63 -10.92
C GLY A 299 12.81 13.60 -12.03
N GLU A 300 13.23 14.08 -13.20
CA GLU A 300 13.26 13.31 -14.45
C GLU A 300 14.06 11.99 -14.32
N ARG A 301 15.29 12.06 -13.83
CA ARG A 301 16.18 10.88 -13.73
C ARG A 301 15.56 9.75 -12.88
N VAL A 302 15.00 10.08 -11.73
CA VAL A 302 14.43 9.09 -10.80
C VAL A 302 13.07 8.62 -11.30
N GLY A 303 12.21 9.55 -11.71
CA GLY A 303 10.88 9.26 -12.23
C GLY A 303 10.91 8.31 -13.43
N LEU A 304 11.77 8.58 -14.42
CA LEU A 304 11.99 7.70 -15.58
C LEU A 304 12.49 6.31 -15.16
N ALA A 305 13.46 6.24 -14.25
CA ALA A 305 14.01 4.96 -13.84
C ALA A 305 13.00 4.08 -13.10
N GLU A 306 12.18 4.69 -12.25
CA GLU A 306 11.17 3.96 -11.46
C GLU A 306 9.93 3.60 -12.27
N SER A 307 9.49 4.44 -13.21
CA SER A 307 8.33 4.18 -14.07
C SER A 307 8.47 2.92 -14.93
N LYS A 308 9.68 2.54 -15.32
CA LYS A 308 9.94 1.36 -16.18
C LYS A 308 9.33 0.08 -15.62
N LYS A 309 9.31 -0.10 -14.29
CA LYS A 309 8.69 -1.26 -13.63
C LYS A 309 7.18 -1.34 -13.90
N HIS A 310 6.51 -0.19 -13.93
CA HIS A 310 5.08 -0.05 -14.20
C HIS A 310 4.79 -0.23 -15.69
N LEU A 311 5.58 0.40 -16.55
CA LEU A 311 5.45 0.34 -17.99
C LEU A 311 5.54 -1.11 -18.53
N HIS A 312 6.41 -1.92 -17.96
CA HIS A 312 6.47 -3.35 -18.29
C HIS A 312 5.16 -4.10 -18.03
N ARG A 313 4.35 -3.63 -17.08
CA ARG A 313 3.04 -4.20 -16.78
C ARG A 313 1.94 -3.62 -17.66
N PHE A 314 1.92 -2.31 -17.87
CA PHE A 314 0.97 -1.65 -18.77
C PHE A 314 1.03 -2.20 -20.20
N THR A 315 2.22 -2.50 -20.70
CA THR A 315 2.42 -2.99 -22.07
C THR A 315 2.13 -4.48 -22.25
N LYS A 316 1.73 -5.19 -21.18
CA LYS A 316 1.41 -6.62 -21.27
C LYS A 316 0.16 -6.82 -22.13
N GLY A 317 0.25 -7.70 -23.13
CA GLY A 317 -0.87 -8.04 -24.03
C GLY A 317 -0.92 -7.21 -25.32
N PHE A 318 -0.07 -6.20 -25.48
CA PHE A 318 0.07 -5.48 -26.76
C PHE A 318 0.94 -6.28 -27.75
N ARG A 319 0.57 -6.25 -29.02
CA ARG A 319 1.38 -6.81 -30.12
C ARG A 319 2.72 -6.05 -30.19
N GLY A 320 3.84 -6.77 -30.28
CA GLY A 320 5.17 -6.16 -30.30
C GLY A 320 5.70 -5.67 -28.94
N SER A 321 4.94 -5.83 -27.86
CA SER A 321 5.32 -5.34 -26.52
C SER A 321 6.63 -5.91 -25.98
N SER A 322 7.07 -7.09 -26.45
CA SER A 322 8.36 -7.68 -26.02
C SER A 322 9.53 -6.79 -26.43
N ASP A 323 9.54 -6.32 -27.67
CA ASP A 323 10.60 -5.47 -28.21
C ASP A 323 10.58 -4.08 -27.56
N VAL A 324 9.36 -3.52 -27.38
CA VAL A 324 9.19 -2.24 -26.71
C VAL A 324 9.69 -2.30 -25.27
N ARG A 325 9.38 -3.37 -24.50
CA ARG A 325 9.90 -3.54 -23.13
C ARG A 325 11.43 -3.60 -23.08
N GLY A 326 12.06 -4.24 -24.06
CA GLY A 326 13.53 -4.23 -24.18
C GLY A 326 14.10 -2.81 -24.34
N LYS A 327 13.49 -2.02 -25.24
CA LYS A 327 13.90 -0.63 -25.52
C LYS A 327 13.57 0.33 -24.38
N LEU A 328 12.44 0.17 -23.71
CA LEU A 328 12.05 0.99 -22.54
C LEU A 328 13.11 1.01 -21.44
N ASN A 329 13.83 -0.09 -21.23
CA ASN A 329 14.92 -0.13 -20.25
C ASN A 329 16.06 0.83 -20.58
N LEU A 330 16.26 1.17 -21.86
CA LEU A 330 17.32 2.04 -22.36
C LEU A 330 16.89 3.49 -22.50
N ALA A 331 15.57 3.77 -22.46
CA ALA A 331 15.03 5.13 -22.60
C ALA A 331 15.60 6.07 -21.54
N LEU A 332 16.00 7.26 -21.94
CA LEU A 332 16.61 8.30 -21.11
C LEU A 332 15.73 9.55 -21.00
N THR A 333 14.73 9.69 -21.88
CA THR A 333 13.80 10.84 -21.87
C THR A 333 12.35 10.40 -21.88
N TYR A 334 11.46 11.32 -21.50
CA TYR A 334 10.01 11.11 -21.56
C TYR A 334 9.55 10.89 -23.02
N GLU A 335 10.06 11.67 -23.97
CA GLU A 335 9.69 11.62 -25.39
C GLU A 335 10.01 10.27 -26.01
N GLU A 336 11.15 9.66 -25.64
CA GLU A 336 11.50 8.29 -26.06
C GLU A 336 10.47 7.28 -25.54
N ILE A 337 10.08 7.37 -24.27
CA ILE A 337 9.05 6.50 -23.68
C ILE A 337 7.70 6.72 -24.38
N GLU A 338 7.29 7.98 -24.58
CA GLU A 338 6.02 8.31 -25.24
C GLU A 338 5.98 7.75 -26.68
N SER A 339 7.03 7.95 -27.45
CA SER A 339 7.13 7.43 -28.83
C SER A 339 6.99 5.89 -28.85
N MET A 340 7.71 5.21 -27.96
CA MET A 340 7.68 3.75 -27.87
C MET A 340 6.30 3.22 -27.45
N LEU A 341 5.62 3.87 -26.50
CA LEU A 341 4.29 3.45 -26.07
C LEU A 341 3.24 3.69 -27.14
N ARG A 342 3.29 4.85 -27.83
CA ARG A 342 2.34 5.17 -28.92
C ARG A 342 2.50 4.24 -30.11
N SER A 343 3.73 3.79 -30.44
CA SER A 343 3.97 2.82 -31.53
C SER A 343 3.27 1.47 -31.28
N LEU A 344 2.92 1.13 -30.03
CA LEU A 344 2.15 -0.08 -29.72
C LEU A 344 0.69 0.01 -30.23
N LEU A 345 0.12 1.23 -30.35
CA LEU A 345 -1.23 1.41 -30.88
C LEU A 345 -1.25 1.22 -32.40
N GLU A 346 -0.22 1.68 -33.09
CA GLU A 346 -0.08 1.54 -34.56
C GLU A 346 0.06 0.06 -34.98
N ASN A 347 0.61 -0.79 -34.13
CA ASN A 347 0.76 -2.23 -34.39
C ASN A 347 -0.53 -3.03 -34.18
N GLU A 348 -1.58 -2.41 -33.66
CA GLU A 348 -2.87 -3.06 -33.38
C GLU A 348 -3.91 -2.86 -34.51
N GLU A 349 -3.66 -1.89 -35.41
CA GLU A 349 -4.42 -1.72 -36.66
C GLU A 349 -3.94 -2.72 -37.73
#